data_84fdff06cc1c68fdbff70cc686b82872
#
_entry.id   84fdff06cc1c68fdbff70cc686b82872
#
_cell.length_a   1.000
_cell.length_b   1.000
_cell.length_c   1.000
_cell.angle_alpha   90.00
_cell.angle_beta   90.00
_cell.angle_gamma   90.00
#
_symmetry.space_group_name_H-M   'P 1'
#
loop_
_entity.id
_entity.type
_entity.pdbx_description
1 polymer ?
#
loop_
_entity_poly.entity_id
_entity_poly.type
_entity_poly.pdbx_seq_one_letter_code
_entity_poly.pdbx_strand_id
1 'polypeptide(L)'
;MACGIGPQSGRVKWRFGFTQNLLRYFLLCHLVFFVTGHIRYSIPEEMRKGSPIGNVAQDLGLDLKRLRSGRARIVSAESVQYVELKADKGILAVKERIDREQLCGGTTPCSFSFEMILENPMELHQITVEITDINDHSPTFETEKNNFDISESATAGARFSLTSAEDPDVGVNGLREYFLSENDHFILKQHSNAEGKKYAEIVLXXXXXXXXXXXXXXXXXXXXXXXXXXXXXXXXXXXXXXPNLFLKLIAVDGGTPQRSGTVNINVVVLDVNDNAPVFNQTFYKATVIENTLKNTYVTTVNASDADFGSNNIVTYYFSDLSSALGDLFKIDEKSGVILTAGPIDFEKDKKFELQIHAKDQGGLTDSCKVIIDVGDVNDNAPVISVMSFTSPVSEDSPPETTIAIFNVKDMDSGDNGQVSCKIEGTVPFKIKS
;
A
#
# COMPACT_ATOMS: atom_id res chain seq x y z
N MET A 1 14.69 6.09 -74.15
CA MET A 1 14.00 6.46 -75.38
C MET A 1 13.04 7.58 -75.10
N ALA A 2 13.36 8.78 -75.61
CA ALA A 2 12.57 9.98 -75.41
C ALA A 2 11.58 10.15 -76.57
N CYS A 3 10.41 10.61 -76.27
CA CYS A 3 9.56 11.17 -77.29
C CYS A 3 8.75 12.30 -76.69
N GLY A 4 9.06 13.50 -77.13
CA GLY A 4 8.38 14.71 -76.75
C GLY A 4 7.34 15.11 -77.77
N ILE A 5 6.24 15.71 -77.35
CA ILE A 5 5.29 16.37 -78.17
C ILE A 5 5.00 17.74 -77.62
N GLY A 6 5.28 18.78 -78.40
CA GLY A 6 5.12 20.19 -77.99
C GLY A 6 3.69 20.71 -78.08
N PRO A 7 3.43 21.92 -77.51
CA PRO A 7 2.08 22.44 -77.41
C PRO A 7 1.64 23.24 -78.65
N GLN A 8 0.39 23.01 -79.10
CA GLN A 8 -0.24 23.88 -80.06
C GLN A 8 -1.03 24.97 -79.32
N SER A 9 -0.75 26.20 -79.70
CA SER A 9 -1.45 27.39 -79.25
C SER A 9 -2.73 27.62 -80.02
N GLY A 10 -3.88 27.50 -79.38
CA GLY A 10 -5.15 27.88 -79.99
C GLY A 10 -5.64 29.18 -79.27
N ARG A 11 -5.61 30.28 -79.96
CA ARG A 11 -6.20 31.54 -79.49
C ARG A 11 -7.72 31.48 -79.68
N VAL A 12 -8.45 31.54 -78.53
CA VAL A 12 -9.91 31.73 -78.56
C VAL A 12 -10.20 33.21 -78.29
N LYS A 13 -10.79 33.88 -79.25
CA LYS A 13 -11.28 35.24 -79.07
C LYS A 13 -12.64 35.18 -78.38
N TRP A 14 -12.67 35.69 -77.15
CA TRP A 14 -13.95 35.90 -76.43
C TRP A 14 -14.50 37.28 -76.75
N ARG A 15 -15.75 37.32 -77.17
CA ARG A 15 -16.49 38.56 -77.44
C ARG A 15 -16.95 39.16 -76.10
N PHE A 16 -16.48 40.34 -75.78
CA PHE A 16 -16.95 41.19 -74.70
C PHE A 16 -18.39 41.66 -75.00
N GLY A 17 -19.33 41.04 -74.30
CA GLY A 17 -20.74 41.44 -74.45
C GLY A 17 -21.66 41.11 -73.29
N PHE A 18 -21.10 40.41 -72.25
CA PHE A 18 -21.98 39.87 -71.18
C PHE A 18 -21.69 40.44 -69.79
N THR A 19 -20.76 41.37 -69.65
CA THR A 19 -20.25 41.76 -68.33
C THR A 19 -21.00 42.94 -67.70
N GLN A 20 -21.72 43.74 -68.39
CA GLN A 20 -22.39 44.92 -67.81
C GLN A 20 -23.67 44.56 -67.04
N ASN A 21 -24.37 43.50 -67.44
CA ASN A 21 -25.61 43.14 -66.75
C ASN A 21 -25.34 42.26 -65.52
N LEU A 22 -24.28 41.45 -65.53
CA LEU A 22 -23.88 40.69 -64.33
C LEU A 22 -23.39 41.61 -63.20
N LEU A 23 -22.67 42.68 -63.56
CA LEU A 23 -22.18 43.63 -62.55
C LEU A 23 -23.33 44.39 -61.89
N ARG A 24 -24.40 44.68 -62.63
CA ARG A 24 -25.61 45.30 -62.09
C ARG A 24 -26.40 44.37 -61.19
N TYR A 25 -26.45 43.07 -61.51
CA TYR A 25 -27.09 42.07 -60.65
C TYR A 25 -26.27 41.83 -59.38
N PHE A 26 -24.94 41.82 -59.47
CA PHE A 26 -24.08 41.72 -58.33
C PHE A 26 -24.18 42.94 -57.42
N LEU A 27 -24.29 44.14 -58.02
CA LEU A 27 -24.45 45.39 -57.21
C LEU A 27 -25.83 45.45 -56.56
N LEU A 28 -26.87 44.90 -57.19
CA LEU A 28 -28.22 44.87 -56.61
C LEU A 28 -28.33 43.75 -55.53
N CYS A 29 -27.61 42.63 -55.69
CA CYS A 29 -27.58 41.59 -54.64
C CYS A 29 -26.78 42.04 -53.42
N HIS A 30 -25.80 42.92 -53.58
CA HIS A 30 -25.04 43.44 -52.41
C HIS A 30 -25.78 44.56 -51.63
N LEU A 31 -26.88 45.05 -52.13
CA LEU A 31 -27.64 46.10 -51.46
C LEU A 31 -28.77 45.55 -50.58
N VAL A 32 -28.94 44.21 -50.49
CA VAL A 32 -29.89 43.60 -49.56
C VAL A 32 -29.10 42.88 -48.47
N PHE A 33 -28.09 43.54 -47.91
CA PHE A 33 -27.61 43.13 -46.62
C PHE A 33 -28.58 43.73 -45.60
N PHE A 34 -29.51 42.89 -45.15
CA PHE A 34 -30.17 43.17 -43.90
C PHE A 34 -29.07 43.20 -42.85
N VAL A 35 -28.76 44.36 -42.34
CA VAL A 35 -27.98 44.46 -41.11
C VAL A 35 -28.91 43.93 -40.02
N THR A 36 -28.93 42.62 -39.88
CA THR A 36 -29.52 42.02 -38.69
C THR A 36 -28.56 42.35 -37.54
N GLY A 37 -28.94 43.32 -36.76
CA GLY A 37 -28.19 43.65 -35.54
C GLY A 37 -28.17 42.42 -34.65
N HIS A 38 -26.99 41.83 -34.52
CA HIS A 38 -26.79 40.69 -33.58
C HIS A 38 -26.33 41.29 -32.25
N ILE A 39 -27.16 41.15 -31.21
CA ILE A 39 -26.85 41.64 -29.87
C ILE A 39 -26.41 40.48 -29.02
N ARG A 40 -25.37 40.70 -28.24
CA ARG A 40 -24.85 39.70 -27.26
C ARG A 40 -24.82 40.38 -25.89
N TYR A 41 -25.42 39.70 -24.91
CA TYR A 41 -25.35 40.05 -23.50
C TYR A 41 -24.54 38.97 -22.76
N SER A 42 -23.86 39.37 -21.71
CA SER A 42 -23.14 38.42 -20.83
C SER A 42 -23.61 38.70 -19.40
N ILE A 43 -24.10 37.68 -18.74
CA ILE A 43 -24.63 37.76 -17.37
C ILE A 43 -24.07 36.59 -16.54
N PRO A 44 -23.83 36.81 -15.24
CA PRO A 44 -23.53 35.68 -14.37
C PRO A 44 -24.77 34.81 -14.21
N GLU A 45 -24.55 33.55 -13.98
CA GLU A 45 -25.61 32.62 -13.59
C GLU A 45 -26.17 33.00 -12.21
N GLU A 46 -27.19 32.34 -11.77
CA GLU A 46 -27.77 32.53 -10.44
C GLU A 46 -28.42 33.89 -10.23
N MET A 47 -28.61 34.66 -11.31
CA MET A 47 -29.31 35.95 -11.19
C MET A 47 -30.75 35.78 -10.77
N ARG A 48 -31.22 36.67 -9.89
CA ARG A 48 -32.58 36.65 -9.38
C ARG A 48 -33.59 36.97 -10.49
N LYS A 49 -34.74 36.32 -10.41
CA LYS A 49 -35.89 36.57 -11.28
C LYS A 49 -36.22 38.08 -11.31
N GLY A 50 -36.41 38.62 -12.50
CA GLY A 50 -36.71 40.06 -12.72
C GLY A 50 -35.49 40.94 -12.88
N SER A 51 -34.27 40.42 -12.64
CA SER A 51 -33.03 41.19 -12.84
C SER A 51 -32.87 41.59 -14.31
N PRO A 52 -32.44 42.82 -14.60
CA PRO A 52 -32.22 43.23 -15.98
C PRO A 52 -30.99 42.56 -16.60
N ILE A 53 -31.15 42.08 -17.83
CA ILE A 53 -30.07 41.51 -18.65
C ILE A 53 -29.48 42.64 -19.51
N GLY A 54 -30.35 43.41 -20.16
CA GLY A 54 -29.93 44.53 -21.01
C GLY A 54 -31.12 45.38 -21.50
N ASN A 55 -30.82 46.53 -22.07
CA ASN A 55 -31.82 47.43 -22.63
C ASN A 55 -31.87 47.26 -24.16
N VAL A 56 -32.68 46.29 -24.61
CA VAL A 56 -32.78 45.92 -26.02
C VAL A 56 -33.34 47.09 -26.88
N ALA A 57 -34.19 47.94 -26.29
CA ALA A 57 -34.69 49.13 -27.01
C ALA A 57 -33.53 50.06 -27.38
N GLN A 58 -32.71 50.40 -26.40
CA GLN A 58 -31.55 51.25 -26.56
C GLN A 58 -30.50 50.64 -27.50
N ASP A 59 -30.20 49.36 -27.29
CA ASP A 59 -29.13 48.68 -28.02
C ASP A 59 -29.49 48.43 -29.50
N LEU A 60 -30.78 48.31 -29.81
CA LEU A 60 -31.29 48.19 -31.18
C LEU A 60 -31.67 49.55 -31.79
N GLY A 61 -31.60 50.63 -31.04
CA GLY A 61 -32.02 51.96 -31.51
C GLY A 61 -33.51 52.04 -31.72
N LEU A 62 -34.32 51.30 -30.99
CA LEU A 62 -35.78 51.26 -31.09
C LEU A 62 -36.40 52.13 -30.01
N ASP A 63 -37.43 52.91 -30.37
CA ASP A 63 -38.14 53.66 -29.37
C ASP A 63 -39.20 52.72 -28.69
N LEU A 64 -39.62 53.09 -27.49
CA LEU A 64 -40.58 52.28 -26.72
C LEU A 64 -41.96 52.23 -27.41
N LYS A 65 -42.33 53.24 -28.19
CA LYS A 65 -43.57 53.26 -28.99
C LYS A 65 -43.49 52.17 -30.06
N ARG A 66 -42.33 51.99 -30.69
CA ARG A 66 -42.11 51.02 -31.75
C ARG A 66 -42.24 49.56 -31.16
N LEU A 67 -41.69 49.32 -29.96
CA LEU A 67 -41.82 48.01 -29.29
C LEU A 67 -43.29 47.69 -29.00
N ARG A 68 -44.04 48.64 -28.51
CA ARG A 68 -45.47 48.45 -28.18
C ARG A 68 -46.32 48.29 -29.44
N SER A 69 -46.19 49.18 -30.40
CA SER A 69 -46.97 49.12 -31.62
C SER A 69 -46.64 47.96 -32.51
N GLY A 70 -45.37 47.52 -32.47
CA GLY A 70 -44.89 46.36 -33.20
C GLY A 70 -45.15 45.04 -32.46
N ARG A 71 -45.84 45.04 -31.33
CA ARG A 71 -46.12 43.84 -30.53
C ARG A 71 -44.86 42.99 -30.28
N ALA A 72 -43.81 43.66 -29.81
CA ALA A 72 -42.50 43.02 -29.60
C ALA A 72 -42.67 41.79 -28.69
N ARG A 73 -42.13 40.62 -29.13
CA ARG A 73 -42.17 39.40 -28.39
C ARG A 73 -40.95 38.54 -28.68
N ILE A 74 -40.60 37.68 -27.74
CA ILE A 74 -39.52 36.73 -27.89
C ILE A 74 -40.07 35.41 -28.47
N VAL A 75 -39.37 34.86 -29.44
CA VAL A 75 -39.70 33.56 -30.03
C VAL A 75 -38.46 32.70 -30.05
N SER A 76 -38.56 31.50 -29.49
CA SER A 76 -37.52 30.50 -29.52
C SER A 76 -38.14 29.16 -29.07
N ALA A 77 -37.56 28.07 -29.54
CA ALA A 77 -38.04 26.73 -29.21
C ALA A 77 -37.72 26.36 -27.75
N GLU A 78 -36.58 26.76 -27.22
CA GLU A 78 -36.07 26.23 -25.94
C GLU A 78 -35.72 27.29 -24.89
N SER A 79 -35.39 28.49 -25.28
CA SER A 79 -34.84 29.52 -24.38
C SER A 79 -35.84 30.50 -23.80
N VAL A 80 -37.11 30.41 -24.19
CA VAL A 80 -38.18 31.34 -23.74
C VAL A 80 -38.44 31.23 -22.23
N GLN A 81 -38.11 30.12 -21.67
CA GLN A 81 -38.31 29.89 -20.22
C GLN A 81 -37.37 30.73 -19.34
N TYR A 82 -36.19 31.12 -19.83
CA TYR A 82 -35.17 31.80 -19.01
C TYR A 82 -35.25 33.28 -19.04
N VAL A 83 -35.82 33.86 -20.11
CA VAL A 83 -35.82 35.33 -20.32
C VAL A 83 -37.21 35.83 -20.64
N GLU A 84 -37.48 37.10 -20.30
CA GLU A 84 -38.70 37.79 -20.65
C GLU A 84 -38.40 39.23 -21.16
N LEU A 85 -39.18 39.68 -22.12
CA LEU A 85 -39.11 41.03 -22.62
C LEU A 85 -40.15 41.91 -21.92
N LYS A 86 -39.69 42.92 -21.19
CA LYS A 86 -40.55 43.95 -20.60
C LYS A 86 -40.68 45.06 -21.63
N ALA A 87 -41.62 44.87 -22.57
CA ALA A 87 -41.79 45.76 -23.74
C ALA A 87 -42.14 47.21 -23.36
N ASP A 88 -42.77 47.40 -22.21
CA ASP A 88 -43.09 48.72 -21.68
C ASP A 88 -41.84 49.54 -21.30
N LYS A 89 -40.75 48.82 -20.95
CA LYS A 89 -39.47 49.43 -20.54
C LYS A 89 -38.35 49.19 -21.53
N GLY A 90 -38.55 48.33 -22.51
CA GLY A 90 -37.53 47.97 -23.50
C GLY A 90 -36.40 47.13 -22.93
N ILE A 91 -36.65 46.44 -21.84
CA ILE A 91 -35.64 45.70 -21.08
C ILE A 91 -35.85 44.21 -21.22
N LEU A 92 -34.76 43.48 -21.50
CA LEU A 92 -34.70 42.02 -21.37
C LEU A 92 -34.38 41.70 -19.90
N ALA A 93 -35.12 40.80 -19.30
CA ALA A 93 -34.95 40.47 -17.88
C ALA A 93 -34.95 38.94 -17.67
N VAL A 94 -34.37 38.52 -16.56
CA VAL A 94 -34.36 37.13 -16.15
C VAL A 94 -35.79 36.71 -15.75
N LYS A 95 -36.32 35.69 -16.40
CA LYS A 95 -37.65 35.13 -16.10
C LYS A 95 -37.57 34.00 -15.07
N GLU A 96 -36.54 33.14 -15.18
CA GLU A 96 -36.25 32.08 -14.25
C GLU A 96 -34.75 32.00 -14.01
N ARG A 97 -34.36 31.55 -12.81
CA ARG A 97 -32.96 31.37 -12.42
C ARG A 97 -32.28 30.46 -13.43
N ILE A 98 -31.09 30.84 -13.84
CA ILE A 98 -30.27 30.09 -14.80
C ILE A 98 -29.10 29.47 -14.01
N ASP A 99 -28.99 28.15 -14.07
CA ASP A 99 -27.94 27.33 -13.51
C ASP A 99 -27.11 26.87 -14.71
N ARG A 100 -25.88 27.33 -14.79
CA ARG A 100 -24.99 27.12 -15.94
C ARG A 100 -24.66 25.62 -16.09
N GLU A 101 -24.44 24.94 -14.96
CA GLU A 101 -24.08 23.52 -14.93
C GLU A 101 -25.21 22.67 -15.47
N GLN A 102 -26.45 23.03 -15.11
CA GLN A 102 -27.64 22.33 -15.60
C GLN A 102 -27.88 22.64 -17.08
N LEU A 103 -27.60 23.87 -17.51
CA LEU A 103 -27.87 24.33 -18.90
C LEU A 103 -26.82 23.80 -19.88
N CYS A 104 -25.53 23.86 -19.52
CA CYS A 104 -24.41 23.64 -20.44
C CYS A 104 -23.43 22.54 -19.96
N GLY A 105 -23.49 22.14 -18.70
CA GLY A 105 -22.49 21.24 -18.13
C GLY A 105 -21.09 21.85 -18.24
N GLY A 106 -20.14 21.08 -18.70
CA GLY A 106 -18.74 21.55 -18.89
C GLY A 106 -18.49 22.33 -20.18
N THR A 107 -19.54 22.61 -20.98
CA THR A 107 -19.35 23.28 -22.28
C THR A 107 -19.04 24.75 -22.09
N THR A 108 -18.03 25.26 -22.80
CA THR A 108 -17.66 26.68 -22.79
C THR A 108 -17.45 27.14 -24.22
N PRO A 109 -17.99 28.33 -24.60
CA PRO A 109 -18.86 29.21 -23.81
C PRO A 109 -20.29 28.66 -23.66
N CYS A 110 -20.94 28.99 -22.55
CA CYS A 110 -22.33 28.65 -22.30
C CYS A 110 -23.21 29.82 -22.80
N SER A 111 -24.06 29.57 -23.77
CA SER A 111 -24.93 30.63 -24.30
C SER A 111 -26.17 30.04 -24.99
N PHE A 112 -27.22 30.81 -25.02
CA PHE A 112 -28.41 30.52 -25.80
C PHE A 112 -28.83 31.69 -26.61
N SER A 113 -29.52 31.48 -27.75
CA SER A 113 -29.98 32.51 -28.65
C SER A 113 -31.48 32.42 -28.88
N PHE A 114 -32.09 33.54 -29.12
CA PHE A 114 -33.52 33.64 -29.46
C PHE A 114 -33.75 34.83 -30.36
N GLU A 115 -34.95 34.90 -30.96
CA GLU A 115 -35.33 36.00 -31.82
C GLU A 115 -36.37 36.90 -31.16
N MET A 116 -36.17 38.17 -31.27
CA MET A 116 -37.20 39.16 -30.94
C MET A 116 -37.88 39.61 -32.24
N ILE A 117 -39.19 39.43 -32.27
CA ILE A 117 -40.01 39.77 -33.44
C ILE A 117 -40.81 41.02 -33.16
N LEU A 118 -40.80 41.95 -34.13
CA LEU A 118 -41.70 43.09 -34.18
C LEU A 118 -42.57 42.99 -35.44
N GLU A 119 -43.83 43.42 -35.32
CA GLU A 119 -44.77 43.44 -36.44
C GLU A 119 -44.95 44.92 -36.96
N ASN A 120 -45.35 45.05 -38.21
CA ASN A 120 -45.79 46.29 -38.84
C ASN A 120 -44.77 47.45 -38.79
N PRO A 121 -43.62 47.37 -39.50
CA PRO A 121 -43.19 46.30 -40.40
C PRO A 121 -42.57 45.13 -39.61
N MET A 122 -42.47 43.97 -40.25
CA MET A 122 -41.85 42.81 -39.62
C MET A 122 -40.35 42.99 -39.54
N GLU A 123 -39.83 42.88 -38.33
CA GLU A 123 -38.38 42.91 -38.03
C GLU A 123 -38.01 41.71 -37.14
N LEU A 124 -36.84 41.15 -37.40
CA LEU A 124 -36.29 40.06 -36.64
C LEU A 124 -34.91 40.46 -36.10
N HIS A 125 -34.74 40.36 -34.79
CA HIS A 125 -33.49 40.70 -34.14
C HIS A 125 -33.01 39.50 -33.35
N GLN A 126 -31.83 38.97 -33.71
CA GLN A 126 -31.22 37.83 -33.00
C GLN A 126 -30.50 38.37 -31.77
N ILE A 127 -30.79 37.75 -30.63
CA ILE A 127 -30.18 38.07 -29.33
C ILE A 127 -29.55 36.83 -28.76
N THR A 128 -28.29 36.92 -28.35
CA THR A 128 -27.56 35.85 -27.67
C THR A 128 -27.26 36.26 -26.23
N VAL A 129 -27.52 35.39 -25.30
CA VAL A 129 -27.19 35.60 -23.89
C VAL A 129 -26.14 34.57 -23.53
N GLU A 130 -24.97 35.04 -23.14
CA GLU A 130 -23.86 34.24 -22.63
C GLU A 130 -23.94 34.22 -21.11
N ILE A 131 -23.85 33.01 -20.53
CA ILE A 131 -23.91 32.80 -19.08
C ILE A 131 -22.49 32.59 -18.58
N THR A 132 -22.05 33.47 -17.71
CA THR A 132 -20.70 33.34 -17.09
C THR A 132 -20.81 32.60 -15.77
N ASP A 133 -19.83 31.78 -15.57
CA ASP A 133 -19.68 30.87 -14.42
C ASP A 133 -19.41 31.67 -13.13
N ILE A 134 -19.97 31.21 -12.02
CA ILE A 134 -19.66 31.71 -10.68
C ILE A 134 -19.19 30.52 -9.82
N ASN A 135 -18.37 30.77 -8.81
CA ASN A 135 -17.80 29.71 -7.96
C ASN A 135 -18.84 29.28 -6.91
N ASP A 136 -19.86 28.53 -7.35
CA ASP A 136 -20.91 28.09 -6.41
C ASP A 136 -20.83 26.61 -6.04
N HIS A 137 -19.96 25.83 -6.69
CA HIS A 137 -19.69 24.45 -6.34
C HIS A 137 -18.33 24.32 -5.64
N SER A 138 -18.10 23.18 -5.01
CA SER A 138 -16.81 22.84 -4.39
C SER A 138 -16.33 21.53 -4.98
N PRO A 139 -15.02 21.31 -5.13
CA PRO A 139 -14.53 19.98 -5.52
C PRO A 139 -15.06 18.91 -4.58
N THR A 140 -15.58 17.82 -5.13
CA THR A 140 -16.13 16.70 -4.35
C THR A 140 -15.49 15.39 -4.80
N PHE A 141 -15.35 14.46 -3.86
CA PHE A 141 -14.86 13.11 -4.13
C PHE A 141 -16.04 12.14 -4.09
N GLU A 142 -16.07 11.23 -5.05
CA GLU A 142 -17.12 10.19 -5.11
C GLU A 142 -17.06 9.24 -3.90
N THR A 143 -15.86 9.04 -3.35
CA THR A 143 -15.63 8.13 -2.23
C THR A 143 -15.24 8.92 -0.98
N GLU A 144 -15.61 8.44 0.20
CA GLU A 144 -15.24 9.05 1.47
C GLU A 144 -13.79 8.73 1.86
N LYS A 145 -13.23 7.67 1.30
CA LYS A 145 -11.86 7.22 1.64
C LYS A 145 -11.26 6.37 0.52
N ASN A 146 -9.95 6.46 0.40
CA ASN A 146 -9.13 5.59 -0.44
C ASN A 146 -8.39 4.62 0.49
N ASN A 147 -8.48 3.33 0.23
CA ASN A 147 -7.78 2.29 1.01
C ASN A 147 -6.74 1.62 0.13
N PHE A 148 -5.52 1.48 0.64
CA PHE A 148 -4.41 0.83 -0.06
C PHE A 148 -3.71 -0.15 0.87
N ASP A 149 -3.48 -1.36 0.39
CA ASP A 149 -2.62 -2.34 1.02
C ASP A 149 -1.27 -2.29 0.29
N ILE A 150 -0.22 -1.94 1.02
CA ILE A 150 1.12 -1.76 0.45
C ILE A 150 2.10 -2.66 1.20
N SER A 151 2.79 -3.55 0.49
CA SER A 151 3.82 -4.38 1.08
C SER A 151 4.94 -3.51 1.66
N GLU A 152 5.46 -3.83 2.84
CA GLU A 152 6.60 -3.12 3.42
C GLU A 152 7.85 -3.23 2.53
N SER A 153 7.94 -4.29 1.70
CA SER A 153 9.03 -4.44 0.73
C SER A 153 8.84 -3.60 -0.54
N ALA A 154 7.74 -2.80 -0.62
CA ALA A 154 7.48 -1.97 -1.80
C ALA A 154 8.64 -1.02 -2.07
N THR A 155 9.09 -0.98 -3.32
CA THR A 155 10.26 -0.19 -3.70
C THR A 155 9.92 1.30 -3.82
N ALA A 156 10.90 2.13 -3.51
CA ALA A 156 10.80 3.57 -3.73
C ALA A 156 10.46 3.86 -5.19
N GLY A 157 9.51 4.76 -5.42
CA GLY A 157 8.98 5.07 -6.74
C GLY A 157 7.67 4.35 -7.06
N ALA A 158 7.21 3.42 -6.22
CA ALA A 158 5.90 2.78 -6.38
C ALA A 158 4.80 3.83 -6.38
N ARG A 159 3.83 3.70 -7.29
CA ARG A 159 2.78 4.69 -7.55
C ARG A 159 1.41 4.13 -7.26
N PHE A 160 0.57 4.92 -6.63
CA PHE A 160 -0.80 4.53 -6.25
C PHE A 160 -1.75 5.64 -6.68
N SER A 161 -2.67 5.32 -7.59
CA SER A 161 -3.63 6.28 -8.12
C SER A 161 -4.71 6.59 -7.07
N LEU A 162 -5.04 7.87 -6.96
CA LEU A 162 -6.07 8.34 -6.02
C LEU A 162 -7.37 8.62 -6.77
N THR A 163 -8.48 8.55 -6.05
CA THR A 163 -9.78 8.97 -6.59
C THR A 163 -9.71 10.46 -6.93
N SER A 164 -10.11 10.83 -8.15
CA SER A 164 -10.15 12.23 -8.58
C SER A 164 -11.34 12.94 -7.98
N ALA A 165 -11.16 14.21 -7.66
CA ALA A 165 -12.27 15.09 -7.31
C ALA A 165 -12.94 15.58 -8.60
N GLU A 166 -14.21 15.87 -8.51
CA GLU A 166 -14.98 16.52 -9.57
C GLU A 166 -15.52 17.86 -9.06
N ASP A 167 -15.46 18.84 -9.95
CA ASP A 167 -15.95 20.18 -9.70
C ASP A 167 -16.76 20.57 -10.95
N PRO A 168 -18.06 20.85 -10.82
CA PRO A 168 -18.87 21.19 -11.98
C PRO A 168 -18.57 22.56 -12.57
N ASP A 169 -17.98 23.49 -11.77
CA ASP A 169 -17.64 24.83 -12.24
C ASP A 169 -16.56 24.78 -13.35
N VAL A 170 -16.42 25.83 -14.12
CA VAL A 170 -15.51 25.84 -15.27
C VAL A 170 -14.45 26.93 -15.15
N GLY A 171 -13.41 26.79 -15.94
CA GLY A 171 -12.33 27.78 -16.00
C GLY A 171 -11.58 27.88 -14.70
N VAL A 172 -11.49 29.09 -14.15
CA VAL A 172 -10.76 29.33 -12.89
C VAL A 172 -11.51 28.82 -11.67
N ASN A 173 -12.84 28.72 -11.76
CA ASN A 173 -13.67 28.26 -10.65
C ASN A 173 -13.64 26.73 -10.49
N GLY A 174 -13.31 25.99 -11.54
CA GLY A 174 -13.20 24.53 -11.48
C GLY A 174 -11.95 24.06 -10.75
N LEU A 175 -11.82 22.75 -10.62
CA LEU A 175 -10.72 22.08 -9.90
C LEU A 175 -9.34 22.58 -10.37
N ARG A 176 -8.57 23.15 -9.44
CA ARG A 176 -7.26 23.74 -9.72
C ARG A 176 -6.10 22.80 -9.37
N GLU A 177 -6.05 22.29 -8.14
CA GLU A 177 -4.92 21.48 -7.68
C GLU A 177 -5.27 20.64 -6.45
N TYR A 178 -4.38 19.71 -6.13
CA TYR A 178 -4.49 18.83 -4.97
C TYR A 178 -3.36 19.09 -3.99
N PHE A 179 -3.62 18.87 -2.71
CA PHE A 179 -2.62 18.91 -1.63
C PHE A 179 -2.74 17.64 -0.82
N LEU A 180 -1.60 17.10 -0.39
CA LEU A 180 -1.53 15.95 0.52
C LEU A 180 -1.11 16.45 1.91
N SER A 181 -1.72 15.90 2.95
CA SER A 181 -1.31 16.21 4.34
C SER A 181 0.17 15.85 4.55
N GLU A 182 0.83 16.54 5.47
CA GLU A 182 2.24 16.29 5.80
C GLU A 182 2.45 14.83 6.18
N ASN A 183 3.49 14.21 5.62
CA ASN A 183 3.87 12.84 5.89
C ASN A 183 5.31 12.60 5.40
N ASP A 184 5.94 11.55 5.95
CA ASP A 184 7.35 11.23 5.64
C ASP A 184 7.51 10.15 4.57
N HIS A 185 6.41 9.58 4.06
CA HIS A 185 6.47 8.38 3.23
C HIS A 185 6.09 8.61 1.77
N PHE A 186 5.22 9.58 1.49
CA PHE A 186 4.65 9.76 0.15
C PHE A 186 4.79 11.18 -0.34
N ILE A 187 5.02 11.32 -1.63
CA ILE A 187 4.92 12.61 -2.34
C ILE A 187 3.72 12.56 -3.28
N LEU A 188 3.05 13.70 -3.41
CA LEU A 188 1.92 13.86 -4.31
C LEU A 188 2.43 14.23 -5.70
N LYS A 189 1.95 13.54 -6.73
CA LYS A 189 2.14 13.93 -8.13
C LYS A 189 0.79 14.21 -8.76
N GLN A 190 0.72 15.27 -9.53
CA GLN A 190 -0.50 15.71 -10.20
C GLN A 190 -0.31 15.66 -11.71
N HIS A 191 -1.36 15.29 -12.41
CA HIS A 191 -1.37 15.15 -13.86
C HIS A 191 -2.67 15.74 -14.42
N SER A 192 -2.65 16.03 -15.72
CA SER A 192 -3.86 16.40 -16.46
C SER A 192 -3.95 15.52 -17.71
N ASN A 193 -5.15 15.07 -18.02
CA ASN A 193 -5.37 14.35 -19.27
C ASN A 193 -5.53 15.32 -20.43
N ALA A 194 -5.71 14.79 -21.63
CA ALA A 194 -5.86 15.60 -22.86
C ALA A 194 -7.11 16.51 -22.84
N GLU A 195 -8.08 16.15 -22.01
CA GLU A 195 -9.33 16.91 -21.86
C GLU A 195 -9.24 17.96 -20.75
N GLY A 196 -8.08 18.05 -20.07
CA GLY A 196 -7.84 18.99 -18.97
C GLY A 196 -8.29 18.49 -17.61
N LYS A 197 -8.85 17.29 -17.51
CA LYS A 197 -9.27 16.71 -16.21
C LYS A 197 -8.02 16.37 -15.39
N LYS A 198 -8.00 16.82 -14.14
CA LYS A 198 -6.86 16.64 -13.23
C LYS A 198 -7.03 15.40 -12.37
N TYR A 199 -5.94 14.69 -12.17
CA TYR A 199 -5.88 13.52 -11.29
C TYR A 199 -4.57 13.49 -10.53
N ALA A 200 -4.55 12.73 -9.46
CA ALA A 200 -3.41 12.67 -8.54
C ALA A 200 -3.01 11.23 -8.25
N GLU A 201 -1.72 11.05 -7.95
CA GLU A 201 -1.17 9.79 -7.47
C GLU A 201 -0.24 10.10 -6.29
N ILE A 202 -0.14 9.18 -5.33
CA ILE A 202 0.91 9.21 -4.33
C ILE A 202 2.03 8.28 -4.77
N VAL A 203 3.27 8.73 -4.55
CA VAL A 203 4.49 7.99 -4.93
C VAL A 203 5.29 7.76 -3.66
N LEU A 204 5.63 6.51 -3.42
CA LEU A 204 6.44 6.16 -2.24
C LEU A 204 7.78 6.82 -2.34
N UNK A 205 7.95 7.52 -1.43
CA UNK A 205 9.13 8.30 -1.46
C UNK A 205 10.32 7.45 -1.07
N UNK A 206 11.17 7.69 -1.54
CA UNK A 206 12.34 6.98 -1.22
C UNK A 206 12.66 7.29 0.18
N UNK A 207 12.35 6.57 0.54
CA UNK A 207 12.61 6.73 1.73
C UNK A 207 13.37 7.84 2.17
N UNK A 208 12.74 8.31 2.31
CA UNK A 208 13.25 9.17 2.98
C UNK A 208 13.74 8.60 4.22
N UNK A 209 13.64 7.65 4.11
CA UNK A 209 14.11 6.94 5.17
C UNK A 209 15.55 7.12 5.41
N UNK A 210 15.84 7.34 4.61
CA UNK A 210 17.16 7.70 4.67
C UNK A 210 17.38 8.96 5.43
N UNK A 211 16.61 9.42 5.35
CA UNK A 211 16.62 10.62 5.96
C UNK A 211 16.76 10.58 7.44
N UNK A 212 16.23 9.93 7.73
CA UNK A 212 16.28 9.81 9.11
C UNK A 212 17.55 9.23 9.63
N UNK A 213 17.90 8.65 8.97
CA UNK A 213 19.11 8.05 9.33
C UNK A 213 20.26 8.91 8.96
N UNK A 214 19.94 9.53 8.29
CA UNK A 214 20.95 10.31 7.83
C UNK A 214 21.40 11.39 8.77
N UNK A 215 20.73 11.57 9.30
CA UNK A 215 21.08 12.54 10.17
C UNK A 215 22.12 12.14 11.19
N UNK A 216 22.11 11.22 11.27
CA UNK A 216 23.06 10.77 12.23
C UNK A 216 24.34 10.38 11.63
N UNK A 217 24.27 10.36 10.65
CA UNK A 217 25.43 9.86 10.06
C UNK A 217 26.32 10.89 9.47
N UNK A 218 26.09 11.79 9.57
CA UNK A 218 26.93 12.71 9.01
C UNK A 218 28.24 12.81 9.62
N UNK A 219 28.45 12.39 10.29
CA UNK A 219 29.70 12.62 10.86
C UNK A 219 30.58 11.47 10.62
N UNK A 220 30.64 10.97 10.12
CA UNK A 220 31.69 10.07 10.00
C UNK A 220 31.81 9.69 8.60
N UNK A 221 32.39 10.43 8.15
CA UNK A 221 32.71 10.22 6.84
C UNK A 221 33.40 9.04 6.67
N UNK A 222 33.78 8.75 6.58
CA UNK A 222 34.60 7.89 5.93
C UNK A 222 34.17 6.53 5.99
N UNK A 223 34.25 6.29 5.69
CA UNK A 223 34.48 4.99 5.44
C UNK A 223 33.39 4.21 5.02
N UNK A 224 33.85 4.16 4.19
CA UNK A 224 33.46 3.08 3.63
C UNK A 224 32.18 2.54 3.78
N UNK A 225 31.94 2.57 2.92
CA UNK A 225 31.27 1.80 2.55
C UNK A 225 30.39 0.88 3.02
N UNK A 226 30.51 0.59 3.57
CA UNK A 226 29.89 -0.54 3.74
C UNK A 226 28.62 -0.39 4.02
N UNK A 227 28.29 0.28 3.73
CA UNK A 227 27.43 0.06 4.09
C UNK A 227 26.29 0.07 3.74
N UNK A 228 26.36 -0.47 2.88
CA UNK A 228 25.50 -0.40 2.59
C UNK A 228 24.37 -0.91 3.02
N UNK A 229 24.48 -1.54 3.45
CA UNK A 229 23.62 -2.17 3.76
C UNK A 229 22.71 -1.70 4.55
N UNK A 230 22.92 -1.01 4.96
CA UNK A 230 22.19 -0.92 5.60
C UNK A 230 21.25 -0.29 5.42
N UNK A 231 21.07 -0.05 4.67
CA UNK A 231 20.40 0.48 4.63
C UNK A 231 19.32 0.34 4.39
N UNK A 232 19.15 -0.54 4.34
CA UNK A 232 18.25 -0.75 4.07
C UNK A 232 17.15 -0.55 4.82
N UNK A 233 17.34 -0.28 5.44
CA UNK A 233 16.38 -0.21 6.09
C UNK A 233 15.62 0.85 5.76
N UNK A 234 15.55 0.80 4.93
CA UNK A 234 14.92 1.76 4.51
C UNK A 234 13.68 1.90 5.12
N UNK A 235 13.53 2.29 5.67
CA UNK A 235 12.61 2.46 6.14
C UNK A 235 11.53 2.21 5.46
N UNK A 236 11.65 1.45 5.03
CA UNK A 236 10.59 0.96 4.43
C UNK A 236 9.46 1.30 5.34
N UNK A 237 8.79 1.43 5.13
CA UNK A 237 7.72 1.60 5.79
C UNK A 237 7.65 0.69 6.89
N UNK A 238 8.36 0.50 7.22
CA UNK A 238 8.42 -0.40 8.24
C UNK A 238 7.14 -0.56 8.95
N UNK A 239 6.76 -1.47 8.77
CA UNK A 239 5.60 -1.92 9.38
C UNK A 239 5.68 -1.98 10.86
N UNK A 240 6.68 -2.00 11.17
CA UNK A 240 6.82 -2.09 12.55
C UNK A 240 6.35 -0.87 13.31
N UNK A 241 6.30 0.04 12.61
CA UNK A 241 5.86 1.18 13.33
C UNK A 241 4.42 1.60 13.01
N UNK A 242 3.98 1.58 12.13
CA UNK A 242 2.85 1.97 11.93
C UNK A 242 2.26 1.18 10.99
N PRO A 243 1.71 0.13 11.22
CA PRO A 243 1.09 -0.67 10.19
C PRO A 243 -0.06 0.04 9.49
N ASN A 244 -0.49 1.15 9.98
CA ASN A 244 -1.55 1.96 9.34
C ASN A 244 -1.13 3.42 9.26
N LEU A 245 -1.18 3.98 8.05
CA LEU A 245 -0.90 5.40 7.81
C LEU A 245 -2.20 6.08 7.35
N PHE A 246 -2.50 7.21 7.98
CA PHE A 246 -3.70 7.98 7.69
C PHE A 246 -3.31 9.32 7.10
N LEU A 247 -3.68 9.56 5.85
CA LEU A 247 -3.38 10.79 5.12
C LEU A 247 -4.69 11.44 4.67
N LYS A 248 -4.61 12.69 4.27
CA LYS A 248 -5.75 13.44 3.74
C LYS A 248 -5.36 14.08 2.42
N LEU A 249 -6.16 13.85 1.38
CA LEU A 249 -6.04 14.54 0.10
C LEU A 249 -7.05 15.69 0.08
N ILE A 250 -6.60 16.87 -0.29
CA ILE A 250 -7.41 18.08 -0.37
C ILE A 250 -7.41 18.54 -1.83
N ALA A 251 -8.59 18.69 -2.41
CA ALA A 251 -8.78 19.26 -3.74
C ALA A 251 -9.25 20.70 -3.58
N VAL A 252 -8.69 21.62 -4.34
CA VAL A 252 -9.09 23.04 -4.28
C VAL A 252 -9.36 23.56 -5.69
N ASP A 253 -10.32 24.49 -5.77
CA ASP A 253 -10.60 25.25 -6.99
C ASP A 253 -9.68 26.50 -7.07
N GLY A 254 -9.87 27.33 -8.11
CA GLY A 254 -9.16 28.58 -8.25
C GLY A 254 -10.06 29.81 -8.11
N GLY A 255 -11.29 29.61 -7.66
CA GLY A 255 -12.31 30.66 -7.57
C GLY A 255 -12.11 31.61 -6.38
N THR A 256 -13.01 32.57 -6.28
CA THR A 256 -13.03 33.56 -5.19
C THR A 256 -14.45 33.71 -4.65
N PRO A 257 -14.71 33.31 -3.40
CA PRO A 257 -13.78 32.68 -2.46
C PRO A 257 -13.37 31.28 -2.91
N GLN A 258 -12.15 30.86 -2.57
CA GLN A 258 -11.66 29.53 -2.90
C GLN A 258 -12.44 28.48 -2.11
N ARG A 259 -12.81 27.39 -2.77
CA ARG A 259 -13.51 26.26 -2.13
C ARG A 259 -12.67 25.00 -2.21
N SER A 260 -12.99 24.02 -1.38
CA SER A 260 -12.22 22.77 -1.30
C SER A 260 -13.08 21.58 -0.91
N GLY A 261 -12.62 20.40 -1.30
CA GLY A 261 -13.13 19.12 -0.83
C GLY A 261 -12.01 18.26 -0.31
N THR A 262 -12.32 17.26 0.51
CA THR A 262 -11.30 16.38 1.10
C THR A 262 -11.73 14.92 1.06
N VAL A 263 -10.72 14.02 0.95
CA VAL A 263 -10.92 12.57 1.08
C VAL A 263 -9.80 12.00 1.95
N ASN A 264 -10.14 11.02 2.78
CA ASN A 264 -9.16 10.34 3.62
C ASN A 264 -8.48 9.22 2.84
N ILE A 265 -7.17 9.05 3.08
CA ILE A 265 -6.37 7.96 2.52
C ILE A 265 -5.91 7.10 3.69
N ASN A 266 -6.24 5.82 3.65
CA ASN A 266 -5.84 4.84 4.64
C ASN A 266 -4.90 3.84 3.97
N VAL A 267 -3.64 3.81 4.41
CA VAL A 267 -2.63 2.88 3.89
C VAL A 267 -2.36 1.84 4.97
N VAL A 268 -2.57 0.58 4.64
CA VAL A 268 -2.22 -0.57 5.50
C VAL A 268 -0.91 -1.14 4.97
N VAL A 269 0.12 -1.17 5.84
CA VAL A 269 1.41 -1.77 5.48
C VAL A 269 1.34 -3.26 5.79
N LEU A 270 1.51 -4.08 4.76
CA LEU A 270 1.49 -5.53 4.87
C LEU A 270 2.90 -6.04 5.13
N ASP A 271 3.02 -6.83 6.19
CA ASP A 271 4.25 -7.50 6.61
C ASP A 271 4.70 -8.54 5.56
N VAL A 272 6.00 -8.68 5.38
CA VAL A 272 6.62 -9.69 4.51
C VAL A 272 7.56 -10.54 5.36
N ASN A 273 7.45 -11.85 5.26
CA ASN A 273 8.29 -12.79 6.02
C ASN A 273 9.75 -12.72 5.52
N ASP A 274 10.49 -11.71 5.97
CA ASP A 274 11.88 -11.50 5.52
C ASP A 274 12.91 -11.67 6.65
N ASN A 275 12.48 -12.06 7.85
CA ASN A 275 13.34 -12.39 8.98
C ASN A 275 13.13 -13.86 9.35
N ALA A 276 14.22 -14.55 9.70
CA ALA A 276 14.15 -15.90 10.25
C ALA A 276 14.11 -15.81 11.78
N PRO A 277 13.46 -16.76 12.46
CA PRO A 277 13.58 -16.83 13.93
C PRO A 277 15.04 -16.93 14.35
N VAL A 278 15.39 -16.41 15.51
CA VAL A 278 16.76 -16.43 16.04
C VAL A 278 16.71 -16.95 17.48
N PHE A 279 17.42 -18.06 17.74
CA PHE A 279 17.55 -18.58 19.11
C PHE A 279 18.37 -17.62 19.97
N ASN A 280 17.95 -17.46 21.22
CA ASN A 280 18.67 -16.60 22.16
C ASN A 280 20.02 -17.22 22.61
N GLN A 281 20.25 -18.51 22.35
CA GLN A 281 21.52 -19.21 22.60
C GLN A 281 21.78 -20.22 21.48
N THR A 282 23.02 -20.33 21.05
CA THR A 282 23.43 -21.29 20.02
C THR A 282 23.46 -22.72 20.59
N PHE A 283 23.61 -22.86 21.90
CA PHE A 283 23.51 -24.15 22.58
C PHE A 283 22.97 -23.99 24.00
N TYR A 284 22.25 -25.01 24.45
CA TYR A 284 21.66 -25.08 25.80
C TYR A 284 22.25 -26.30 26.47
N LYS A 285 22.45 -26.22 27.80
CA LYS A 285 22.90 -27.35 28.64
C LYS A 285 21.81 -27.68 29.64
N ALA A 286 21.59 -28.99 29.85
CA ALA A 286 20.64 -29.49 30.83
C ALA A 286 21.18 -30.73 31.47
N THR A 287 20.62 -31.10 32.62
CA THR A 287 20.92 -32.36 33.30
C THR A 287 19.58 -33.05 33.56
N VAL A 288 19.55 -34.34 33.32
CA VAL A 288 18.39 -35.16 33.67
C VAL A 288 18.92 -36.35 34.49
N ILE A 289 18.26 -36.67 35.58
CA ILE A 289 18.60 -37.82 36.42
C ILE A 289 17.99 -39.06 35.75
N GLU A 290 18.74 -40.14 35.68
CA GLU A 290 18.21 -41.41 35.14
C GLU A 290 17.04 -41.89 36.00
N ASN A 291 16.28 -42.85 35.47
CA ASN A 291 15.10 -43.40 36.14
C ASN A 291 14.03 -42.36 36.47
N THR A 292 14.16 -41.15 35.91
CA THR A 292 13.17 -40.08 36.11
C THR A 292 11.86 -40.42 35.40
N LEU A 293 10.76 -39.89 35.93
CA LEU A 293 9.44 -40.18 35.39
C LEU A 293 9.25 -39.53 34.01
N LYS A 294 8.43 -40.15 33.18
CA LYS A 294 7.99 -39.60 31.91
C LYS A 294 7.33 -38.24 32.16
N ASN A 295 7.56 -37.26 31.24
CA ASN A 295 7.11 -35.86 31.31
C ASN A 295 7.89 -35.02 32.33
N THR A 296 9.05 -35.48 32.78
CA THR A 296 9.93 -34.64 33.60
C THR A 296 10.53 -33.54 32.75
N TYR A 297 10.55 -32.31 33.28
CA TYR A 297 11.11 -31.13 32.62
C TYR A 297 12.64 -31.30 32.47
N VAL A 298 13.14 -31.02 31.28
CA VAL A 298 14.56 -31.03 30.95
C VAL A 298 15.10 -29.61 30.81
N THR A 299 14.57 -28.88 29.86
CA THR A 299 14.94 -27.47 29.60
C THR A 299 13.91 -26.79 28.70
N THR A 300 14.08 -25.50 28.47
CA THR A 300 13.27 -24.74 27.50
C THR A 300 14.22 -24.03 26.54
N VAL A 301 13.96 -24.16 25.24
CA VAL A 301 14.64 -23.37 24.20
C VAL A 301 13.75 -22.21 23.83
N ASN A 302 14.37 -21.10 23.42
CA ASN A 302 13.62 -19.87 23.08
C ASN A 302 14.23 -19.18 21.87
N ALA A 303 13.40 -18.91 20.86
CA ALA A 303 13.76 -18.13 19.68
C ALA A 303 12.75 -17.00 19.52
N SER A 304 13.19 -15.90 18.96
CA SER A 304 12.35 -14.73 18.65
C SER A 304 12.45 -14.41 17.17
N ASP A 305 11.37 -13.85 16.64
CA ASP A 305 11.29 -13.44 15.25
C ASP A 305 10.99 -11.96 15.20
N ALA A 306 11.58 -11.26 14.21
CA ALA A 306 11.45 -9.80 14.07
C ALA A 306 10.27 -9.40 13.21
N ASP A 307 9.64 -10.32 12.51
CA ASP A 307 8.50 -10.05 11.64
C ASP A 307 7.24 -9.73 12.47
N PHE A 308 6.17 -9.38 11.80
CA PHE A 308 4.95 -8.94 12.48
C PHE A 308 3.78 -9.90 12.20
N GLY A 309 2.82 -9.90 13.11
CA GLY A 309 1.57 -10.64 12.94
C GLY A 309 1.76 -12.15 12.95
N SER A 310 1.37 -12.83 11.88
CA SER A 310 1.51 -14.29 11.77
C SER A 310 2.95 -14.74 11.52
N ASN A 311 3.75 -13.89 10.89
CA ASN A 311 5.11 -14.27 10.49
C ASN A 311 6.06 -14.40 11.69
N ASN A 312 5.78 -13.72 12.82
CA ASN A 312 6.59 -13.86 14.03
C ASN A 312 6.21 -15.05 14.93
N ILE A 313 5.27 -15.89 14.50
CA ILE A 313 4.84 -17.06 15.29
C ILE A 313 5.84 -18.21 15.06
N VAL A 314 6.64 -18.49 16.08
CA VAL A 314 7.70 -19.51 16.01
C VAL A 314 7.18 -20.85 16.52
N THR A 315 7.52 -21.91 15.81
CA THR A 315 7.25 -23.31 16.21
C THR A 315 8.57 -24.08 16.34
N TYR A 316 8.63 -25.00 17.30
CA TYR A 316 9.83 -25.75 17.64
C TYR A 316 9.68 -27.23 17.30
N TYR A 317 10.74 -27.85 16.76
CA TYR A 317 10.74 -29.27 16.48
C TYR A 317 12.17 -29.81 16.46
N PHE A 318 12.29 -31.14 16.68
CA PHE A 318 13.57 -31.81 16.51
C PHE A 318 13.91 -31.97 15.04
N SER A 319 15.18 -31.77 14.65
CA SER A 319 15.53 -31.85 13.22
C SER A 319 15.45 -33.33 12.73
N ASP A 320 16.36 -34.14 13.12
CA ASP A 320 16.40 -35.56 12.72
C ASP A 320 16.53 -36.43 13.97
N LEU A 321 15.40 -36.81 14.54
CA LEU A 321 15.44 -37.79 15.62
C LEU A 321 15.59 -39.17 15.02
N SER A 322 16.68 -39.86 15.36
CA SER A 322 16.66 -41.33 15.28
C SER A 322 15.43 -41.78 16.08
N SER A 323 14.79 -42.83 15.67
CA SER A 323 13.61 -43.34 16.37
C SER A 323 13.88 -43.49 17.88
N ALA A 324 15.11 -43.86 18.24
CA ALA A 324 15.52 -44.04 19.63
C ALA A 324 15.46 -42.73 20.45
N LEU A 325 15.92 -41.61 19.89
CA LEU A 325 15.89 -40.33 20.60
C LEU A 325 14.46 -39.75 20.69
N GLY A 326 13.65 -40.00 19.67
CA GLY A 326 12.24 -39.61 19.67
C GLY A 326 11.42 -40.37 20.73
N ASP A 327 11.86 -41.55 21.10
CA ASP A 327 11.22 -42.31 22.17
C ASP A 327 11.62 -41.81 23.57
N LEU A 328 12.74 -41.10 23.70
CA LEU A 328 13.28 -40.61 24.98
C LEU A 328 12.88 -39.16 25.32
N PHE A 329 12.71 -38.30 24.31
CA PHE A 329 12.43 -36.86 24.52
C PHE A 329 11.30 -36.38 23.61
N LYS A 330 10.57 -35.36 24.08
CA LYS A 330 9.60 -34.66 23.28
C LYS A 330 9.73 -33.16 23.51
N ILE A 331 9.37 -32.36 22.52
CA ILE A 331 9.35 -30.91 22.60
C ILE A 331 7.93 -30.41 22.39
N ASP A 332 7.53 -29.40 23.15
CA ASP A 332 6.27 -28.69 22.93
C ASP A 332 6.52 -27.67 21.83
N GLU A 333 5.79 -27.82 20.73
CA GLU A 333 6.02 -27.04 19.53
C GLU A 333 5.74 -25.53 19.68
N LYS A 334 5.02 -25.12 20.72
CA LYS A 334 4.71 -23.71 20.94
C LYS A 334 5.60 -23.05 21.98
N SER A 335 5.91 -23.78 23.06
CA SER A 335 6.64 -23.21 24.19
C SER A 335 8.13 -23.53 24.16
N GLY A 336 8.58 -24.47 23.32
CA GLY A 336 9.96 -24.89 23.29
C GLY A 336 10.38 -25.70 24.51
N VAL A 337 9.44 -26.15 25.35
CA VAL A 337 9.72 -26.97 26.54
C VAL A 337 10.07 -28.41 26.12
N ILE A 338 11.21 -28.90 26.60
CA ILE A 338 11.66 -30.26 26.37
C ILE A 338 11.39 -31.10 27.61
N LEU A 339 10.74 -32.24 27.42
CA LEU A 339 10.35 -33.19 28.47
C LEU A 339 10.86 -34.56 28.12
N THR A 340 11.08 -35.40 29.16
CA THR A 340 11.34 -36.84 28.96
C THR A 340 10.09 -37.53 28.42
N ALA A 341 10.28 -38.45 27.49
CA ALA A 341 9.20 -39.27 26.89
C ALA A 341 9.37 -40.76 27.16
N GLY A 342 10.60 -41.20 27.51
CA GLY A 342 10.93 -42.59 27.78
C GLY A 342 11.91 -42.73 28.94
N PRO A 343 12.29 -43.96 29.22
CA PRO A 343 13.24 -44.23 30.32
C PRO A 343 14.65 -43.75 29.94
N ILE A 344 15.26 -43.03 30.84
CA ILE A 344 16.66 -42.59 30.73
C ILE A 344 17.49 -43.52 31.58
N ASP A 345 18.61 -44.01 31.07
CA ASP A 345 19.46 -45.03 31.63
C ASP A 345 20.93 -44.57 31.42
N PHE A 346 21.60 -44.27 32.54
CA PHE A 346 22.96 -43.72 32.53
C PHE A 346 23.97 -44.74 32.02
N GLU A 347 23.76 -46.05 32.34
CA GLU A 347 24.66 -47.13 31.93
C GLU A 347 24.67 -47.30 30.43
N LYS A 348 23.55 -46.95 29.80
CA LYS A 348 23.38 -47.00 28.36
C LYS A 348 23.90 -45.73 27.67
N ASP A 349 23.44 -44.58 28.13
CA ASP A 349 23.77 -43.28 27.48
C ASP A 349 24.03 -42.21 28.55
N LYS A 350 25.28 -41.76 28.65
CA LYS A 350 25.71 -40.77 29.64
C LYS A 350 25.40 -39.33 29.21
N LYS A 351 25.08 -39.16 27.94
CA LYS A 351 24.89 -37.81 27.34
C LYS A 351 24.07 -37.90 26.08
N PHE A 352 23.17 -36.95 25.89
CA PHE A 352 22.39 -36.81 24.68
C PHE A 352 22.69 -35.45 24.03
N GLU A 353 22.65 -35.39 22.69
CA GLU A 353 22.76 -34.20 21.92
C GLU A 353 21.55 -34.14 21.00
N LEU A 354 20.69 -33.14 21.21
CA LEU A 354 19.48 -32.94 20.43
C LEU A 354 19.69 -31.68 19.57
N GLN A 355 19.26 -31.73 18.32
CA GLN A 355 19.24 -30.57 17.44
C GLN A 355 17.80 -30.11 17.29
N ILE A 356 17.56 -28.83 17.63
CA ILE A 356 16.24 -28.23 17.63
C ILE A 356 16.21 -27.22 16.52
N HIS A 357 15.09 -27.14 15.77
CA HIS A 357 14.80 -26.11 14.83
C HIS A 357 13.67 -25.25 15.36
N ALA A 358 13.79 -23.95 15.13
CA ALA A 358 12.73 -22.97 15.25
C ALA A 358 12.29 -22.62 13.83
N LYS A 359 11.00 -22.57 13.57
CA LYS A 359 10.45 -22.27 12.24
C LYS A 359 9.30 -21.29 12.39
N ASP A 360 9.29 -20.24 11.56
CA ASP A 360 8.18 -19.29 11.45
C ASP A 360 7.06 -19.84 10.55
N GLN A 361 5.98 -19.06 10.38
CA GLN A 361 4.88 -19.48 9.51
C GLN A 361 5.19 -19.32 8.03
N GLY A 362 6.15 -18.48 7.67
CA GLY A 362 6.58 -18.31 6.28
C GLY A 362 7.56 -19.38 5.80
N GLY A 363 8.13 -20.14 6.73
CA GLY A 363 9.01 -21.28 6.41
C GLY A 363 10.50 -21.05 6.67
N LEU A 364 10.90 -19.88 7.14
CA LEU A 364 12.30 -19.60 7.49
C LEU A 364 12.64 -20.28 8.81
N THR A 365 13.90 -20.68 9.01
CA THR A 365 14.29 -21.49 10.16
C THR A 365 15.66 -21.06 10.73
N ASP A 366 15.83 -21.35 12.02
CA ASP A 366 17.12 -21.33 12.72
C ASP A 366 17.28 -22.62 13.49
N SER A 367 18.47 -22.92 14.00
CA SER A 367 18.74 -24.16 14.75
C SER A 367 19.66 -23.94 15.93
N CYS A 368 19.46 -24.72 16.98
CA CYS A 368 20.34 -24.76 18.15
C CYS A 368 20.58 -26.18 18.60
N LYS A 369 21.57 -26.36 19.48
CA LYS A 369 21.87 -27.64 20.10
C LYS A 369 21.46 -27.63 21.56
N VAL A 370 20.92 -28.78 22.03
CA VAL A 370 20.67 -29.04 23.45
C VAL A 370 21.52 -30.21 23.86
N ILE A 371 22.39 -29.98 24.82
CA ILE A 371 23.30 -30.97 25.38
C ILE A 371 22.72 -31.39 26.74
N ILE A 372 22.38 -32.64 26.90
CA ILE A 372 21.76 -33.18 28.10
C ILE A 372 22.75 -34.21 28.75
N ASP A 373 23.28 -33.85 29.89
CA ASP A 373 24.10 -34.76 30.69
C ASP A 373 23.16 -35.60 31.59
N VAL A 374 23.40 -36.93 31.67
CA VAL A 374 22.60 -37.81 32.49
C VAL A 374 23.27 -37.93 33.86
N GLY A 375 22.50 -37.81 34.92
CA GLY A 375 22.97 -38.02 36.27
C GLY A 375 22.71 -39.44 36.72
N ASP A 376 23.74 -40.07 37.27
CA ASP A 376 23.77 -41.46 37.73
C ASP A 376 23.02 -41.63 39.08
N VAL A 377 22.33 -42.74 39.24
CA VAL A 377 21.66 -43.18 40.47
C VAL A 377 22.16 -44.56 40.83
N ASN A 378 22.48 -44.80 42.10
CA ASN A 378 22.95 -46.11 42.59
C ASN A 378 21.79 -47.12 42.48
N ASP A 379 21.65 -47.72 41.32
CA ASP A 379 20.58 -48.70 41.03
C ASP A 379 21.09 -50.03 40.52
N ASN A 380 22.42 -50.19 40.39
CA ASN A 380 23.05 -51.44 40.01
C ASN A 380 23.79 -52.02 41.20
N ALA A 381 23.61 -53.32 41.47
CA ALA A 381 24.32 -54.01 42.52
C ALA A 381 25.67 -54.59 41.99
N PRO A 382 26.75 -54.52 42.79
CA PRO A 382 28.01 -55.07 42.36
C PRO A 382 27.87 -56.58 42.00
N VAL A 383 28.46 -57.00 40.91
CA VAL A 383 28.43 -58.38 40.42
C VAL A 383 29.81 -59.00 40.57
N ILE A 384 29.87 -60.09 41.31
CA ILE A 384 31.13 -60.85 41.55
C ILE A 384 31.24 -61.91 40.48
N SER A 385 32.34 -61.93 39.76
CA SER A 385 32.66 -62.94 38.74
C SER A 385 33.94 -63.68 39.19
N VAL A 386 33.86 -65.01 39.32
CA VAL A 386 35.03 -65.81 39.65
C VAL A 386 35.87 -66.01 38.39
N MET A 387 37.10 -65.48 38.40
CA MET A 387 38.03 -65.62 37.28
C MET A 387 38.89 -66.90 37.43
N SER A 388 39.21 -67.23 38.65
CA SER A 388 40.02 -68.43 38.93
C SER A 388 39.68 -68.92 40.34
N PHE A 389 39.64 -70.23 40.53
CA PHE A 389 39.39 -70.81 41.82
C PHE A 389 40.11 -72.22 41.90
N THR A 390 40.91 -72.35 42.96
CA THR A 390 41.68 -73.62 43.23
C THR A 390 41.01 -74.36 44.35
N SER A 391 40.59 -75.59 44.05
CA SER A 391 39.94 -76.46 45.03
C SER A 391 40.20 -77.94 44.64
N PRO A 392 40.66 -78.81 45.55
CA PRO A 392 40.98 -78.53 46.96
C PRO A 392 42.30 -77.78 47.16
N VAL A 393 42.43 -77.09 48.31
CA VAL A 393 43.65 -76.37 48.72
C VAL A 393 44.40 -77.35 49.66
N SER A 394 45.70 -77.57 49.42
CA SER A 394 46.53 -78.43 50.26
C SER A 394 46.74 -77.78 51.64
N GLU A 395 46.73 -78.59 52.70
CA GLU A 395 46.94 -78.08 54.07
C GLU A 395 48.32 -77.50 54.30
N ASP A 396 49.30 -77.92 53.47
CA ASP A 396 50.69 -77.41 53.53
C ASP A 396 50.95 -76.24 52.57
N SER A 397 49.88 -75.62 52.00
CA SER A 397 50.05 -74.52 51.11
C SER A 397 50.74 -73.35 51.84
N PRO A 398 51.74 -72.69 51.21
CA PRO A 398 52.42 -71.55 51.84
C PRO A 398 51.42 -70.36 52.12
N PRO A 399 51.71 -69.65 53.23
CA PRO A 399 50.90 -68.42 53.47
C PRO A 399 50.94 -67.52 52.25
N GLU A 400 49.81 -66.82 52.01
CA GLU A 400 49.58 -65.89 50.88
C GLU A 400 49.44 -66.58 49.53
N THR A 401 49.27 -67.92 49.53
CA THR A 401 48.90 -68.63 48.30
C THR A 401 47.57 -68.07 47.77
N THR A 402 47.55 -67.66 46.52
CA THR A 402 46.30 -67.13 45.84
C THR A 402 45.45 -68.35 45.51
N ILE A 403 44.27 -68.45 46.14
CA ILE A 403 43.35 -69.57 45.93
C ILE A 403 42.15 -69.16 45.03
N ALA A 404 41.87 -67.91 44.93
CA ALA A 404 40.78 -67.46 44.08
C ALA A 404 41.06 -65.99 43.57
N ILE A 405 40.64 -65.76 42.38
CA ILE A 405 40.66 -64.39 41.78
C ILE A 405 39.24 -64.07 41.40
N PHE A 406 38.73 -62.96 41.89
CA PHE A 406 37.40 -62.46 41.57
C PHE A 406 37.53 -61.11 40.85
N ASN A 407 36.70 -60.90 39.86
CA ASN A 407 36.43 -59.58 39.34
C ASN A 407 35.09 -59.13 39.92
N VAL A 408 35.07 -57.92 40.50
CA VAL A 408 33.86 -57.31 41.04
C VAL A 408 33.60 -56.09 40.23
N LYS A 409 32.46 -56.06 39.58
CA LYS A 409 32.08 -54.95 38.72
C LYS A 409 30.76 -54.39 39.18
N ASP A 410 30.75 -53.06 39.36
CA ASP A 410 29.54 -52.29 39.54
C ASP A 410 29.35 -51.47 38.27
N MET A 411 28.13 -51.34 37.80
CA MET A 411 27.83 -50.60 36.54
C MET A 411 27.64 -49.09 36.77
N ASP A 412 27.37 -48.74 38.03
CA ASP A 412 27.16 -47.32 38.39
C ASP A 412 28.47 -46.54 38.27
N SER A 413 28.41 -45.25 38.36
CA SER A 413 29.53 -44.32 38.12
C SER A 413 29.98 -43.60 39.40
N GLY A 414 31.22 -43.18 39.41
CA GLY A 414 31.77 -42.37 40.49
C GLY A 414 31.67 -43.04 41.84
N ASP A 415 31.08 -42.36 42.80
CA ASP A 415 30.94 -42.88 44.18
C ASP A 415 29.93 -44.04 44.25
N ASN A 416 28.93 -44.06 43.36
CA ASN A 416 27.91 -45.12 43.31
C ASN A 416 28.53 -46.46 42.88
N GLY A 417 29.55 -46.44 42.04
CA GLY A 417 30.19 -47.59 41.53
C GLY A 417 31.39 -48.08 42.40
N GLN A 418 31.63 -47.49 43.55
CA GLN A 418 32.70 -47.88 44.42
C GLN A 418 32.32 -49.13 45.22
N VAL A 419 33.10 -50.21 45.02
CA VAL A 419 32.82 -51.51 45.65
C VAL A 419 33.81 -51.76 46.78
N SER A 420 33.32 -52.41 47.85
CA SER A 420 34.12 -52.86 48.95
C SER A 420 33.80 -54.34 49.23
N CYS A 421 34.82 -55.14 49.29
CA CYS A 421 34.66 -56.61 49.46
C CYS A 421 35.10 -57.05 50.87
N LYS A 422 34.33 -57.93 51.47
CA LYS A 422 34.71 -58.55 52.76
C LYS A 422 34.33 -60.02 52.73
N ILE A 423 35.09 -60.85 53.53
CA ILE A 423 34.77 -62.23 53.72
C ILE A 423 33.96 -62.34 55.02
N GLU A 424 32.83 -63.00 54.96
CA GLU A 424 32.01 -63.29 56.15
C GLU A 424 32.39 -64.61 56.76
N GLY A 425 32.41 -64.71 58.08
CA GLY A 425 32.75 -65.87 58.83
C GLY A 425 34.21 -65.88 59.30
N THR A 426 34.52 -66.87 60.16
CA THR A 426 35.86 -67.03 60.66
C THR A 426 36.61 -68.08 59.78
N VAL A 427 37.35 -67.52 58.84
CA VAL A 427 38.08 -68.34 57.83
C VAL A 427 39.54 -67.85 57.76
N PRO A 428 40.50 -68.74 57.39
CA PRO A 428 41.91 -68.39 57.34
C PRO A 428 42.28 -67.65 56.01
N PHE A 429 41.37 -66.92 55.45
CA PHE A 429 41.57 -66.21 54.17
C PHE A 429 41.37 -64.71 54.34
N LYS A 430 42.06 -63.99 53.52
CA LYS A 430 41.88 -62.50 53.42
C LYS A 430 41.76 -62.06 52.00
N ILE A 431 41.04 -60.97 51.77
CA ILE A 431 40.98 -60.34 50.46
C ILE A 431 42.18 -59.39 50.34
N LYS A 432 42.82 -59.46 49.21
CA LYS A 432 43.83 -58.51 48.81
C LYS A 432 43.37 -57.85 47.51
N SER A 433 43.17 -56.53 47.52
CA SER A 433 42.78 -55.74 46.36
C SER A 433 44.00 -55.19 45.63
#